data_7fdaf46f752ffd37e2b51182d65fc550
#
_entry.id   7fdaf46f752ffd37e2b51182d65fc550
#
_cell.length_a   1.000
_cell.length_b   1.000
_cell.length_c   1.000
_cell.angle_alpha   90.00
_cell.angle_beta   90.00
_cell.angle_gamma   90.00
#
_symmetry.space_group_name_H-M   'P 1'
#
loop_
_entity.id
_entity.type
_entity.pdbx_description
1 polymer ?
#
loop_
_entity_poly.entity_id
_entity_poly.type
_entity_poly.pdbx_seq_one_letter_code
_entity_poly.pdbx_strand_id
1 'polypeptide(L)'
;MTGSKILGSKMTDKYAVFGNPVTHSRSPQIHSAFAAATEQNLSYEKQLVAIDGFEAAADEFFATGGKGLNITVPFKQEAYSYAARLTARARRAGAVNTLTLQDDGTVIGDTTDGVGMIADIVQNLGWQIRAKRVLVLGAGGAVRGILEPLMAEQPQHVVIANRTLEKALQLSKGFAELGYILGCGFDMLPGQEFDLVINGTSTSLTGGMPPLPDDLIPVGSACYDMMYAAEPTPFMKWAQRRGAVTADGLGMLVEQAAESFYLWRQVKPQTAAVIEAQRAAL
;
A
#
# COMPACT_ATOMS: atom_id res chain seq x y z
N MET A 1 6.90 -4.58 -56.43
CA MET A 1 5.67 -4.64 -55.60
C MET A 1 6.12 -4.64 -54.12
N THR A 2 6.13 -3.47 -53.54
CA THR A 2 6.54 -3.26 -52.12
C THR A 2 5.31 -3.40 -51.26
N GLY A 3 5.19 -4.54 -50.59
CA GLY A 3 4.13 -4.78 -49.62
C GLY A 3 4.34 -3.94 -48.37
N SER A 4 3.59 -2.85 -48.26
CA SER A 4 3.47 -2.08 -47.02
C SER A 4 2.83 -2.96 -45.96
N LYS A 5 3.60 -3.44 -44.97
CA LYS A 5 3.08 -3.99 -43.75
C LYS A 5 2.32 -2.87 -43.03
N ILE A 6 1.01 -2.91 -43.06
CA ILE A 6 0.16 -2.14 -42.15
C ILE A 6 0.45 -2.67 -40.75
N LEU A 7 1.28 -1.94 -39.96
CA LEU A 7 1.36 -2.15 -38.53
C LEU A 7 -0.03 -1.84 -37.98
N GLY A 8 -0.78 -2.87 -37.63
CA GLY A 8 -2.02 -2.70 -36.90
C GLY A 8 -1.70 -1.89 -35.62
N SER A 9 -2.34 -0.75 -35.45
CA SER A 9 -2.23 0.06 -34.24
C SER A 9 -2.64 -0.85 -33.07
N LYS A 10 -1.67 -1.25 -32.22
CA LYS A 10 -1.97 -1.94 -30.97
C LYS A 10 -2.93 -1.04 -30.19
N MET A 11 -4.14 -1.54 -29.93
CA MET A 11 -5.09 -0.82 -29.09
C MET A 11 -4.42 -0.51 -27.74
N THR A 12 -4.65 0.70 -27.23
CA THR A 12 -4.11 1.14 -25.94
C THR A 12 -4.92 0.47 -24.83
N ASP A 13 -4.26 -0.30 -23.97
CA ASP A 13 -4.90 -0.95 -22.84
C ASP A 13 -5.28 0.09 -21.78
N LYS A 14 -6.51 -0.01 -21.24
CA LYS A 14 -7.07 0.97 -20.32
C LYS A 14 -6.97 0.50 -18.87
N TYR A 15 -6.47 1.37 -18.01
CA TYR A 15 -6.40 1.19 -16.56
C TYR A 15 -6.92 2.45 -15.86
N ALA A 16 -7.35 2.30 -14.62
CA ALA A 16 -7.80 3.45 -13.84
C ALA A 16 -7.60 3.24 -12.34
N VAL A 17 -7.69 4.34 -11.57
CA VAL A 17 -7.91 4.29 -10.13
C VAL A 17 -9.32 4.76 -9.81
N PHE A 18 -10.06 3.95 -9.03
CA PHE A 18 -11.38 4.25 -8.50
C PHE A 18 -11.27 4.70 -7.05
N GLY A 19 -11.96 5.78 -6.71
CA GLY A 19 -12.00 6.31 -5.34
C GLY A 19 -13.01 7.44 -5.18
N ASN A 20 -13.26 7.82 -3.91
CA ASN A 20 -14.08 8.98 -3.56
C ASN A 20 -13.66 9.55 -2.19
N PRO A 21 -12.87 10.65 -2.15
CA PRO A 21 -12.37 11.42 -3.30
C PRO A 21 -11.19 10.71 -4.01
N VAL A 22 -10.91 11.08 -5.27
CA VAL A 22 -9.80 10.53 -6.08
C VAL A 22 -8.94 11.63 -6.72
N THR A 23 -9.33 12.89 -6.57
CA THR A 23 -8.70 14.03 -7.24
C THR A 23 -7.19 14.13 -6.97
N HIS A 24 -6.77 13.83 -5.73
CA HIS A 24 -5.38 13.93 -5.28
C HIS A 24 -4.53 12.69 -5.58
N SER A 25 -5.10 11.65 -6.20
CA SER A 25 -4.35 10.44 -6.53
C SER A 25 -3.18 10.77 -7.49
N ARG A 26 -2.01 10.25 -7.17
CA ARG A 26 -0.78 10.35 -7.99
C ARG A 26 -0.59 9.15 -8.92
N SER A 27 -1.48 8.15 -8.83
CA SER A 27 -1.36 6.91 -9.62
C SER A 27 -1.26 7.13 -11.13
N PRO A 28 -2.00 8.08 -11.77
CA PRO A 28 -1.83 8.31 -13.20
C PRO A 28 -0.41 8.73 -13.62
N GLN A 29 0.21 9.63 -12.86
CA GLN A 29 1.57 10.08 -13.14
C GLN A 29 2.58 8.94 -12.95
N ILE A 30 2.40 8.12 -11.91
CA ILE A 30 3.27 6.97 -11.61
C ILE A 30 3.14 5.92 -12.71
N HIS A 31 1.93 5.49 -13.06
CA HIS A 31 1.72 4.47 -14.10
C HIS A 31 2.11 4.94 -15.50
N SER A 32 1.92 6.22 -15.81
CA SER A 32 2.41 6.81 -17.07
C SER A 32 3.94 6.80 -17.15
N ALA A 33 4.63 7.11 -16.04
CA ALA A 33 6.09 7.01 -16.00
C ALA A 33 6.57 5.56 -16.17
N PHE A 34 5.91 4.59 -15.53
CA PHE A 34 6.21 3.17 -15.72
C PHE A 34 5.99 2.72 -17.16
N ALA A 35 4.87 3.12 -17.76
CA ALA A 35 4.55 2.80 -19.16
C ALA A 35 5.61 3.34 -20.12
N ALA A 36 6.03 4.59 -19.94
CA ALA A 36 7.08 5.20 -20.75
C ALA A 36 8.43 4.48 -20.58
N ALA A 37 8.84 4.20 -19.34
CA ALA A 37 10.12 3.55 -19.04
C ALA A 37 10.19 2.09 -19.52
N THR A 38 9.05 1.42 -19.68
CA THR A 38 8.95 0.00 -20.08
C THR A 38 8.39 -0.20 -21.48
N GLU A 39 8.18 0.87 -22.24
CA GLU A 39 7.62 0.87 -23.60
C GLU A 39 6.26 0.17 -23.69
N GLN A 40 5.44 0.30 -22.64
CA GLN A 40 4.10 -0.28 -22.58
C GLN A 40 3.05 0.71 -23.12
N ASN A 41 2.19 0.24 -24.05
CA ASN A 41 1.09 1.05 -24.58
C ASN A 41 -0.14 0.90 -23.68
N LEU A 42 -0.33 1.85 -22.76
CA LEU A 42 -1.49 1.90 -21.88
C LEU A 42 -1.91 3.35 -21.59
N SER A 43 -3.16 3.51 -21.21
CA SER A 43 -3.70 4.73 -20.57
C SER A 43 -4.09 4.44 -19.13
N TYR A 44 -3.92 5.44 -18.27
CA TYR A 44 -4.29 5.33 -16.87
C TYR A 44 -4.97 6.61 -16.40
N GLU A 45 -6.19 6.47 -15.86
CA GLU A 45 -7.05 7.60 -15.52
C GLU A 45 -7.51 7.55 -14.06
N LYS A 46 -8.04 8.69 -13.56
CA LYS A 46 -8.77 8.77 -12.30
C LYS A 46 -10.25 8.71 -12.60
N GLN A 47 -10.98 7.89 -11.86
CA GLN A 47 -12.43 7.86 -11.95
C GLN A 47 -13.05 8.06 -10.57
N LEU A 48 -13.78 9.17 -10.42
CA LEU A 48 -14.60 9.41 -9.24
C LEU A 48 -15.84 8.51 -9.32
N VAL A 49 -16.04 7.68 -8.31
CA VAL A 49 -17.16 6.73 -8.24
C VAL A 49 -18.11 7.15 -7.11
N ALA A 50 -19.42 7.07 -7.34
CA ALA A 50 -20.41 7.29 -6.29
C ALA A 50 -20.27 6.25 -5.16
N ILE A 51 -20.61 6.62 -3.92
CA ILE A 51 -20.38 5.77 -2.74
C ILE A 51 -21.03 4.39 -2.87
N ASP A 52 -22.20 4.31 -3.49
CA ASP A 52 -22.99 3.10 -3.74
C ASP A 52 -22.96 2.63 -5.20
N GLY A 53 -22.00 3.15 -5.99
CA GLY A 53 -21.92 2.90 -7.43
C GLY A 53 -20.74 2.04 -7.88
N PHE A 54 -20.00 1.43 -6.94
CA PHE A 54 -18.74 0.75 -7.27
C PHE A 54 -18.90 -0.39 -8.28
N GLU A 55 -19.83 -1.32 -8.04
CA GLU A 55 -20.04 -2.50 -8.88
C GLU A 55 -20.42 -2.11 -10.30
N ALA A 56 -21.41 -1.22 -10.46
CA ALA A 56 -21.86 -0.74 -11.77
C ALA A 56 -20.74 -0.02 -12.54
N ALA A 57 -19.93 0.79 -11.86
CA ALA A 57 -18.79 1.48 -12.48
C ALA A 57 -17.69 0.50 -12.90
N ALA A 58 -17.43 -0.55 -12.12
CA ALA A 58 -16.45 -1.58 -12.45
C ALA A 58 -16.91 -2.42 -13.65
N ASP A 59 -18.19 -2.81 -13.68
CA ASP A 59 -18.79 -3.54 -14.81
C ASP A 59 -18.69 -2.72 -16.10
N GLU A 60 -19.07 -1.44 -16.08
CA GLU A 60 -18.98 -0.54 -17.22
C GLU A 60 -17.53 -0.39 -17.70
N PHE A 61 -16.60 -0.20 -16.76
CA PHE A 61 -15.19 -0.05 -17.09
C PHE A 61 -14.63 -1.29 -17.81
N PHE A 62 -14.88 -2.49 -17.29
CA PHE A 62 -14.42 -3.72 -17.93
C PHE A 62 -15.15 -4.01 -19.23
N ALA A 63 -16.46 -3.75 -19.34
CA ALA A 63 -17.24 -3.91 -20.57
C ALA A 63 -16.77 -2.98 -21.70
N THR A 64 -16.22 -1.80 -21.36
CA THR A 64 -15.68 -0.82 -22.33
C THR A 64 -14.19 -1.02 -22.62
N GLY A 65 -13.61 -2.17 -22.25
CA GLY A 65 -12.25 -2.58 -22.59
C GLY A 65 -11.19 -2.27 -21.55
N GLY A 66 -11.58 -1.95 -20.31
CA GLY A 66 -10.69 -1.86 -19.18
C GLY A 66 -9.98 -3.18 -18.89
N LYS A 67 -8.70 -3.12 -18.48
CA LYS A 67 -7.87 -4.30 -18.22
C LYS A 67 -7.56 -4.49 -16.73
N GLY A 68 -7.56 -3.41 -15.96
CA GLY A 68 -7.31 -3.46 -14.54
C GLY A 68 -7.64 -2.15 -13.84
N LEU A 69 -7.88 -2.24 -12.54
CA LEU A 69 -8.23 -1.11 -11.68
C LEU A 69 -7.36 -1.11 -10.42
N ASN A 70 -6.84 0.04 -10.04
CA ASN A 70 -6.49 0.27 -8.65
C ASN A 70 -7.69 0.84 -7.90
N ILE A 71 -7.80 0.46 -6.63
CA ILE A 71 -8.91 0.84 -5.76
C ILE A 71 -8.36 1.54 -4.54
N THR A 72 -8.88 2.74 -4.28
CA THR A 72 -8.59 3.47 -3.06
C THR A 72 -9.86 3.67 -2.22
N VAL A 73 -9.75 4.45 -1.14
CA VAL A 73 -10.87 4.72 -0.23
C VAL A 73 -12.10 5.25 -0.99
N PRO A 74 -13.34 4.81 -0.60
CA PRO A 74 -13.63 3.86 0.47
C PRO A 74 -13.79 2.41 -0.03
N PHE A 75 -13.57 2.10 -1.30
CA PHE A 75 -14.07 0.96 -2.05
C PHE A 75 -13.26 -0.36 -1.93
N LYS A 76 -12.22 -0.44 -1.09
CA LYS A 76 -11.37 -1.64 -1.01
C LYS A 76 -12.11 -2.90 -0.55
N GLN A 77 -13.19 -2.75 0.22
CA GLN A 77 -14.03 -3.87 0.66
C GLN A 77 -15.05 -4.27 -0.42
N GLU A 78 -15.64 -3.30 -1.12
CA GLU A 78 -16.49 -3.56 -2.28
C GLU A 78 -15.72 -4.28 -3.38
N ALA A 79 -14.50 -3.85 -3.67
CA ALA A 79 -13.62 -4.54 -4.62
C ALA A 79 -13.25 -5.96 -4.18
N TYR A 80 -13.12 -6.20 -2.87
CA TYR A 80 -12.94 -7.55 -2.31
C TYR A 80 -14.16 -8.43 -2.60
N SER A 81 -15.37 -7.91 -2.42
CA SER A 81 -16.62 -8.63 -2.68
C SER A 81 -16.88 -8.82 -4.17
N TYR A 82 -16.48 -7.85 -5.00
CA TYR A 82 -16.66 -7.86 -6.45
C TYR A 82 -15.77 -8.90 -7.16
N ALA A 83 -14.55 -9.11 -6.67
CA ALA A 83 -13.60 -10.01 -7.31
C ALA A 83 -14.07 -11.46 -7.32
N ALA A 84 -14.15 -12.08 -8.50
CA ALA A 84 -14.54 -13.49 -8.65
C ALA A 84 -13.52 -14.45 -8.02
N ARG A 85 -12.23 -14.06 -8.01
CA ARG A 85 -11.16 -14.78 -7.32
C ARG A 85 -10.26 -13.79 -6.57
N LEU A 86 -9.77 -14.23 -5.43
CA LEU A 86 -8.88 -13.45 -4.57
C LEU A 86 -7.53 -14.16 -4.41
N THR A 87 -6.45 -13.38 -4.42
CA THR A 87 -5.14 -13.89 -4.00
C THR A 87 -5.15 -14.24 -2.50
N ALA A 88 -4.19 -15.03 -2.04
CA ALA A 88 -4.09 -15.40 -0.62
C ALA A 88 -3.97 -14.14 0.27
N ARG A 89 -3.10 -13.19 -0.13
CA ARG A 89 -2.88 -11.95 0.61
C ARG A 89 -4.12 -11.04 0.63
N ALA A 90 -4.88 -10.93 -0.46
CA ALA A 90 -6.12 -10.15 -0.49
C ALA A 90 -7.20 -10.78 0.39
N ARG A 91 -7.33 -12.12 0.37
CA ARG A 91 -8.26 -12.86 1.22
C ARG A 91 -7.97 -12.62 2.70
N ARG A 92 -6.72 -12.68 3.10
CA ARG A 92 -6.29 -12.45 4.48
C ARG A 92 -6.46 -10.99 4.90
N ALA A 93 -6.13 -10.06 4.02
CA ALA A 93 -6.33 -8.63 4.24
C ALA A 93 -7.82 -8.23 4.35
N GLY A 94 -8.73 -8.99 3.73
CA GLY A 94 -10.14 -8.63 3.63
C GLY A 94 -10.36 -7.34 2.82
N ALA A 95 -9.45 -7.03 1.91
CA ALA A 95 -9.46 -5.81 1.11
C ALA A 95 -8.68 -6.00 -0.20
N VAL A 96 -9.10 -5.32 -1.24
CA VAL A 96 -8.50 -5.32 -2.57
C VAL A 96 -8.16 -3.89 -2.97
N ASN A 97 -6.92 -3.65 -3.41
CA ASN A 97 -6.51 -2.39 -4.03
C ASN A 97 -6.19 -2.54 -5.52
N THR A 98 -6.21 -3.76 -6.05
CA THR A 98 -5.87 -4.06 -7.44
C THR A 98 -6.81 -5.12 -8.00
N LEU A 99 -7.52 -4.79 -9.08
CA LEU A 99 -8.33 -5.73 -9.86
C LEU A 99 -7.66 -5.97 -11.21
N THR A 100 -7.68 -7.21 -11.68
CA THR A 100 -7.13 -7.62 -12.97
C THR A 100 -8.16 -8.43 -13.73
N LEU A 101 -8.54 -8.00 -14.93
CA LEU A 101 -9.38 -8.77 -15.85
C LEU A 101 -8.51 -9.80 -16.57
N GLN A 102 -8.89 -11.06 -16.50
CA GLN A 102 -8.25 -12.17 -17.18
C GLN A 102 -8.86 -12.38 -18.57
N ASP A 103 -8.17 -13.13 -19.45
CA ASP A 103 -8.64 -13.42 -20.80
C ASP A 103 -9.95 -14.24 -20.82
N ASP A 104 -10.23 -15.01 -19.76
CA ASP A 104 -11.47 -15.77 -19.57
C ASP A 104 -12.65 -14.93 -19.04
N GLY A 105 -12.44 -13.62 -18.87
CA GLY A 105 -13.41 -12.71 -18.29
C GLY A 105 -13.46 -12.70 -16.76
N THR A 106 -12.65 -13.52 -16.08
CA THR A 106 -12.58 -13.55 -14.61
C THR A 106 -11.86 -12.31 -14.07
N VAL A 107 -12.42 -11.65 -13.07
CA VAL A 107 -11.74 -10.57 -12.35
C VAL A 107 -11.06 -11.13 -11.10
N ILE A 108 -9.73 -10.94 -11.03
CA ILE A 108 -8.92 -11.32 -9.87
C ILE A 108 -8.66 -10.09 -8.99
N GLY A 109 -8.93 -10.22 -7.69
CA GLY A 109 -8.63 -9.20 -6.68
C GLY A 109 -7.34 -9.49 -5.93
N ASP A 110 -6.51 -8.46 -5.79
CA ASP A 110 -5.25 -8.51 -5.07
C ASP A 110 -5.07 -7.27 -4.17
N THR A 111 -4.11 -7.35 -3.23
CA THR A 111 -3.65 -6.20 -2.45
C THR A 111 -2.14 -6.06 -2.55
N THR A 112 -1.69 -4.91 -3.03
CA THR A 112 -0.27 -4.61 -3.27
C THR A 112 0.32 -3.67 -2.21
N ASP A 113 -0.50 -3.13 -1.30
CA ASP A 113 -0.07 -2.15 -0.29
C ASP A 113 1.08 -2.69 0.58
N GLY A 114 0.92 -3.90 1.11
CA GLY A 114 1.92 -4.48 2.02
C GLY A 114 3.21 -4.85 1.31
N VAL A 115 3.12 -5.40 0.11
CA VAL A 115 4.31 -5.72 -0.71
C VAL A 115 5.05 -4.42 -1.07
N GLY A 116 4.32 -3.35 -1.41
CA GLY A 116 4.90 -2.05 -1.68
C GLY A 116 5.63 -1.46 -0.47
N MET A 117 5.04 -1.55 0.71
CA MET A 117 5.70 -1.09 1.95
C MET A 117 6.98 -1.88 2.24
N ILE A 118 6.95 -3.20 2.12
CA ILE A 118 8.13 -4.03 2.34
C ILE A 118 9.23 -3.75 1.32
N ALA A 119 8.87 -3.59 0.04
CA ALA A 119 9.83 -3.22 -0.99
C ALA A 119 10.51 -1.88 -0.67
N ASP A 120 9.75 -0.89 -0.22
CA ASP A 120 10.31 0.41 0.17
C ASP A 120 11.24 0.28 1.39
N ILE A 121 10.78 -0.34 2.47
CA ILE A 121 11.56 -0.52 3.69
C ILE A 121 12.87 -1.28 3.43
N VAL A 122 12.80 -2.39 2.69
CA VAL A 122 13.95 -3.31 2.55
C VAL A 122 14.84 -2.93 1.38
N GLN A 123 14.28 -2.57 0.21
CA GLN A 123 15.06 -2.34 -1.02
C GLN A 123 15.49 -0.87 -1.16
N ASN A 124 14.58 0.09 -0.93
CA ASN A 124 14.90 1.50 -1.12
C ASN A 124 15.60 2.10 0.09
N LEU A 125 15.11 1.82 1.31
CA LEU A 125 15.68 2.36 2.56
C LEU A 125 16.80 1.49 3.13
N GLY A 126 16.93 0.22 2.71
CA GLY A 126 17.94 -0.72 3.20
C GLY A 126 17.73 -1.13 4.67
N TRP A 127 16.52 -0.94 5.22
CA TRP A 127 16.25 -1.28 6.61
C TRP A 127 15.96 -2.77 6.76
N GLN A 128 16.42 -3.35 7.87
CA GLN A 128 16.18 -4.76 8.20
C GLN A 128 14.91 -4.89 9.04
N ILE A 129 14.11 -5.90 8.69
CA ILE A 129 12.93 -6.32 9.47
C ILE A 129 13.20 -7.64 10.19
N ARG A 130 14.00 -8.51 9.58
CA ARG A 130 14.35 -9.83 10.13
C ARG A 130 14.93 -9.71 11.54
N ALA A 131 14.38 -10.49 12.45
CA ALA A 131 14.77 -10.56 13.87
C ALA A 131 14.64 -9.22 14.63
N LYS A 132 13.88 -8.25 14.12
CA LYS A 132 13.60 -6.96 14.78
C LYS A 132 12.33 -7.04 15.61
N ARG A 133 12.29 -6.28 16.70
CA ARG A 133 11.10 -5.99 17.50
C ARG A 133 10.31 -4.91 16.73
N VAL A 134 9.13 -5.24 16.23
CA VAL A 134 8.36 -4.35 15.38
C VAL A 134 7.08 -3.92 16.09
N LEU A 135 6.83 -2.61 16.13
CA LEU A 135 5.58 -2.02 16.57
C LEU A 135 4.81 -1.50 15.37
N VAL A 136 3.54 -1.87 15.27
CA VAL A 136 2.59 -1.33 14.27
C VAL A 136 1.51 -0.54 15.00
N LEU A 137 1.39 0.74 14.68
CA LEU A 137 0.40 1.64 15.26
C LEU A 137 -0.85 1.67 14.39
N GLY A 138 -1.99 1.34 15.00
CA GLY A 138 -3.28 1.26 14.32
C GLY A 138 -3.72 -0.18 14.05
N ALA A 139 -5.03 -0.37 13.80
CA ALA A 139 -5.64 -1.66 13.48
C ALA A 139 -6.73 -1.50 12.40
N GLY A 140 -6.52 -0.57 11.46
CA GLY A 140 -7.40 -0.33 10.33
C GLY A 140 -7.08 -1.22 9.12
N GLY A 141 -7.81 -1.02 8.02
CA GLY A 141 -7.64 -1.79 6.78
C GLY A 141 -6.24 -1.70 6.18
N ALA A 142 -5.60 -0.53 6.26
CA ALA A 142 -4.24 -0.35 5.78
C ALA A 142 -3.24 -1.22 6.57
N VAL A 143 -3.35 -1.22 7.91
CA VAL A 143 -2.51 -2.08 8.77
C VAL A 143 -2.78 -3.56 8.49
N ARG A 144 -4.03 -3.97 8.32
CA ARG A 144 -4.36 -5.35 7.97
C ARG A 144 -3.65 -5.80 6.69
N GLY A 145 -3.59 -4.92 5.68
CA GLY A 145 -2.98 -5.21 4.39
C GLY A 145 -1.46 -5.40 4.42
N ILE A 146 -0.77 -4.85 5.43
CA ILE A 146 0.69 -4.95 5.52
C ILE A 146 1.18 -6.13 6.37
N LEU A 147 0.33 -6.73 7.21
CA LEU A 147 0.78 -7.71 8.23
C LEU A 147 1.35 -8.99 7.62
N GLU A 148 0.71 -9.57 6.59
CA GLU A 148 1.22 -10.80 5.98
C GLU A 148 2.60 -10.59 5.34
N PRO A 149 2.83 -9.59 4.46
CA PRO A 149 4.16 -9.30 3.95
C PRO A 149 5.18 -8.94 5.04
N LEU A 150 4.76 -8.24 6.10
CA LEU A 150 5.62 -7.90 7.23
C LEU A 150 6.07 -9.17 7.99
N MET A 151 5.16 -10.10 8.26
CA MET A 151 5.47 -11.35 8.94
C MET A 151 6.34 -12.28 8.08
N ALA A 152 6.21 -12.22 6.74
CA ALA A 152 7.08 -12.97 5.82
C ALA A 152 8.55 -12.56 5.92
N GLU A 153 8.85 -11.32 6.35
CA GLU A 153 10.22 -10.85 6.63
C GLU A 153 10.82 -11.40 7.92
N GLN A 154 10.10 -12.24 8.67
CA GLN A 154 10.55 -12.91 9.89
C GLN A 154 11.04 -11.95 10.99
N PRO A 155 10.23 -10.96 11.41
CA PRO A 155 10.55 -10.17 12.58
C PRO A 155 10.69 -11.06 13.82
N GLN A 156 11.37 -10.59 14.86
CA GLN A 156 11.42 -11.31 16.15
C GLN A 156 10.00 -11.43 16.73
N HIS A 157 9.27 -10.33 16.72
CA HIS A 157 7.85 -10.27 17.03
C HIS A 157 7.23 -8.98 16.48
N VAL A 158 5.91 -8.98 16.35
CA VAL A 158 5.14 -7.80 15.99
C VAL A 158 4.15 -7.50 17.12
N VAL A 159 4.13 -6.25 17.58
CA VAL A 159 3.09 -5.72 18.48
C VAL A 159 2.22 -4.76 17.68
N ILE A 160 0.90 -4.97 17.74
CA ILE A 160 -0.08 -4.05 17.16
C ILE A 160 -0.68 -3.24 18.30
N ALA A 161 -0.44 -1.93 18.32
CA ALA A 161 -1.05 -1.04 19.31
C ALA A 161 -2.14 -0.18 18.69
N ASN A 162 -3.31 -0.15 19.34
CA ASN A 162 -4.44 0.63 18.84
C ASN A 162 -5.23 1.27 19.98
N ARG A 163 -5.87 2.43 19.69
CA ARG A 163 -6.74 3.12 20.67
C ARG A 163 -7.89 2.23 21.17
N THR A 164 -8.47 1.43 20.29
CA THR A 164 -9.48 0.42 20.63
C THR A 164 -8.79 -0.91 20.75
N LEU A 165 -8.57 -1.37 21.99
CA LEU A 165 -7.85 -2.62 22.30
C LEU A 165 -8.41 -3.84 21.55
N GLU A 166 -9.73 -3.97 21.50
CA GLU A 166 -10.41 -5.11 20.88
C GLU A 166 -10.05 -5.26 19.41
N LYS A 167 -9.86 -4.14 18.68
CA LYS A 167 -9.43 -4.17 17.27
C LYS A 167 -8.01 -4.70 17.12
N ALA A 168 -7.10 -4.33 18.01
CA ALA A 168 -5.73 -4.84 18.01
C ALA A 168 -5.68 -6.34 18.34
N LEU A 169 -6.45 -6.78 19.34
CA LEU A 169 -6.57 -8.19 19.71
C LEU A 169 -7.18 -9.05 18.61
N GLN A 170 -8.25 -8.58 17.97
CA GLN A 170 -8.87 -9.29 16.85
C GLN A 170 -7.91 -9.41 15.67
N LEU A 171 -7.20 -8.31 15.38
CA LEU A 171 -6.24 -8.28 14.27
C LEU A 171 -5.07 -9.22 14.53
N SER A 172 -4.44 -9.16 15.70
CA SER A 172 -3.32 -10.05 16.05
C SER A 172 -3.73 -11.53 16.04
N LYS A 173 -4.93 -11.86 16.55
CA LYS A 173 -5.48 -13.22 16.50
C LYS A 173 -5.67 -13.73 15.07
N GLY A 174 -6.12 -12.86 14.15
CA GLY A 174 -6.33 -13.23 12.74
C GLY A 174 -5.04 -13.52 11.96
N PHE A 175 -3.88 -13.15 12.51
CA PHE A 175 -2.57 -13.35 11.90
C PHE A 175 -1.62 -14.23 12.75
N ALA A 176 -2.10 -14.79 13.88
CA ALA A 176 -1.28 -15.53 14.84
C ALA A 176 -0.58 -16.77 14.23
N GLU A 177 -1.13 -17.36 13.18
CA GLU A 177 -0.52 -18.48 12.46
C GLU A 177 0.76 -18.12 11.70
N LEU A 178 1.00 -16.82 11.44
CA LEU A 178 2.17 -16.35 10.70
C LEU A 178 3.41 -16.13 11.58
N GLY A 179 3.26 -16.17 12.91
CA GLY A 179 4.36 -15.99 13.85
C GLY A 179 3.94 -15.27 15.14
N TYR A 180 4.91 -14.75 15.86
CA TYR A 180 4.67 -14.09 17.15
C TYR A 180 4.15 -12.67 16.96
N ILE A 181 2.85 -12.52 17.11
CA ILE A 181 2.13 -11.25 16.92
C ILE A 181 1.16 -11.02 18.08
N LEU A 182 1.20 -9.85 18.67
CA LEU A 182 0.40 -9.46 19.83
C LEU A 182 -0.42 -8.21 19.55
N GLY A 183 -1.58 -8.10 20.16
CA GLY A 183 -2.40 -6.88 20.16
C GLY A 183 -2.43 -6.23 21.54
N CYS A 184 -2.35 -4.89 21.61
CA CYS A 184 -2.44 -4.15 22.88
C CYS A 184 -3.08 -2.77 22.72
N GLY A 185 -3.37 -2.12 23.84
CA GLY A 185 -3.67 -0.69 23.92
C GLY A 185 -2.39 0.14 23.98
N PHE A 186 -2.48 1.44 23.75
CA PHE A 186 -1.33 2.35 23.87
C PHE A 186 -0.81 2.45 25.31
N ASP A 187 -1.68 2.22 26.30
CA ASP A 187 -1.38 2.19 27.73
C ASP A 187 -0.45 1.06 28.15
N MET A 188 -0.30 0.04 27.31
CA MET A 188 0.59 -1.09 27.54
C MET A 188 1.99 -0.93 26.93
N LEU A 189 2.26 0.18 26.23
CA LEU A 189 3.55 0.44 25.59
C LEU A 189 4.67 0.91 26.54
N PRO A 190 4.42 1.59 27.69
CA PRO A 190 5.48 2.01 28.59
C PRO A 190 6.40 0.85 29.03
N GLY A 191 7.72 1.07 28.99
CA GLY A 191 8.72 0.05 29.32
C GLY A 191 8.98 -1.00 28.24
N GLN A 192 8.36 -0.87 27.06
CA GLN A 192 8.67 -1.67 25.88
C GLN A 192 9.59 -0.89 24.94
N GLU A 193 10.44 -1.61 24.19
CA GLU A 193 11.34 -1.02 23.21
C GLU A 193 11.18 -1.70 21.85
N PHE A 194 11.23 -0.91 20.77
CA PHE A 194 11.10 -1.40 19.41
C PHE A 194 12.21 -0.89 18.50
N ASP A 195 12.70 -1.76 17.63
CA ASP A 195 13.73 -1.46 16.64
C ASP A 195 13.15 -0.82 15.39
N LEU A 196 11.88 -1.15 15.07
CA LEU A 196 11.13 -0.60 13.95
C LEU A 196 9.70 -0.25 14.42
N VAL A 197 9.27 0.99 14.17
CA VAL A 197 7.89 1.43 14.42
C VAL A 197 7.24 1.85 13.11
N ILE A 198 6.11 1.23 12.77
CA ILE A 198 5.32 1.52 11.56
C ILE A 198 4.04 2.22 12.00
N ASN A 199 3.85 3.48 11.60
CA ASN A 199 2.62 4.22 11.86
C ASN A 199 1.62 4.02 10.72
N GLY A 200 0.59 3.21 10.97
CA GLY A 200 -0.56 3.00 10.07
C GLY A 200 -1.82 3.74 10.52
N THR A 201 -1.69 4.73 11.42
CA THR A 201 -2.83 5.56 11.82
C THR A 201 -3.02 6.75 10.90
N SER A 202 -4.25 7.23 10.76
CA SER A 202 -4.55 8.45 10.01
C SER A 202 -4.37 9.75 10.81
N THR A 203 -3.89 9.68 12.05
CA THR A 203 -3.74 10.85 12.93
C THR A 203 -2.78 11.89 12.36
N SER A 204 -1.77 11.48 11.63
CA SER A 204 -0.81 12.39 10.95
C SER A 204 -1.50 13.33 9.96
N LEU A 205 -2.60 12.91 9.33
CA LEU A 205 -3.36 13.74 8.38
C LEU A 205 -4.06 14.94 9.06
N THR A 206 -4.38 14.81 10.34
CA THR A 206 -5.02 15.88 11.14
C THR A 206 -4.02 16.62 12.03
N GLY A 207 -2.70 16.43 11.80
CA GLY A 207 -1.65 17.04 12.61
C GLY A 207 -1.46 16.40 13.98
N GLY A 208 -2.11 15.28 14.25
CA GLY A 208 -2.01 14.54 15.51
C GLY A 208 -0.97 13.42 15.49
N MET A 209 -0.78 12.81 16.64
CA MET A 209 0.10 11.65 16.84
C MET A 209 -0.52 10.71 17.89
N PRO A 210 -0.35 9.38 17.78
CA PRO A 210 -0.71 8.47 18.85
C PRO A 210 0.04 8.83 20.16
N PRO A 211 -0.53 8.56 21.34
CA PRO A 211 0.14 8.79 22.63
C PRO A 211 1.25 7.74 22.83
N LEU A 212 2.48 8.09 22.47
CA LEU A 212 3.64 7.20 22.56
C LEU A 212 4.53 7.59 23.73
N PRO A 213 5.04 6.62 24.53
CA PRO A 213 6.00 6.90 25.59
C PRO A 213 7.36 7.36 25.02
N ASP A 214 8.09 8.11 25.84
CA ASP A 214 9.36 8.71 25.42
C ASP A 214 10.48 7.68 25.25
N ASP A 215 10.42 6.58 25.96
CA ASP A 215 11.38 5.47 26.00
C ASP A 215 11.06 4.33 25.02
N LEU A 216 10.08 4.53 24.13
CA LEU A 216 9.58 3.49 23.22
C LEU A 216 10.61 3.01 22.20
N ILE A 217 11.51 3.91 21.77
CA ILE A 217 12.48 3.65 20.71
C ILE A 217 13.91 3.94 21.16
N PRO A 218 14.81 2.95 21.14
CA PRO A 218 16.25 3.19 21.28
C PRO A 218 16.80 4.11 20.19
N VAL A 219 17.91 4.78 20.48
CA VAL A 219 18.65 5.58 19.49
C VAL A 219 19.05 4.70 18.31
N GLY A 220 18.80 5.17 17.10
CA GLY A 220 19.09 4.42 15.87
C GLY A 220 17.96 3.48 15.42
N SER A 221 16.82 3.44 16.13
CA SER A 221 15.63 2.76 15.64
C SER A 221 15.12 3.36 14.33
N ALA A 222 14.36 2.58 13.58
CA ALA A 222 13.70 3.02 12.35
C ALA A 222 12.22 3.33 12.62
N CYS A 223 11.72 4.43 12.05
CA CYS A 223 10.32 4.84 12.19
C CYS A 223 9.74 5.16 10.80
N TYR A 224 8.74 4.39 10.39
CA TYR A 224 8.08 4.50 9.09
C TYR A 224 6.66 5.01 9.26
N ASP A 225 6.31 6.13 8.63
CA ASP A 225 4.92 6.61 8.57
C ASP A 225 4.30 6.19 7.23
N MET A 226 3.21 5.43 7.25
CA MET A 226 2.51 5.04 6.03
C MET A 226 1.84 6.24 5.31
N MET A 227 1.71 7.38 6.00
CA MET A 227 1.31 8.65 5.38
C MET A 227 2.55 9.35 4.80
N TYR A 228 2.33 10.18 3.78
CA TYR A 228 3.39 11.01 3.19
C TYR A 228 2.92 12.46 3.05
N ALA A 229 3.86 13.38 3.10
CA ALA A 229 3.62 14.81 2.95
C ALA A 229 4.89 15.53 2.46
N ALA A 230 4.75 16.82 2.05
CA ALA A 230 5.89 17.67 1.71
C ALA A 230 6.84 17.85 2.92
N GLU A 231 6.27 17.97 4.13
CA GLU A 231 7.00 18.13 5.38
C GLU A 231 6.93 16.86 6.23
N PRO A 232 7.95 16.59 7.06
CA PRO A 232 7.90 15.47 7.98
C PRO A 232 6.65 15.50 8.87
N THR A 233 5.98 14.36 9.00
CA THR A 233 4.77 14.23 9.82
C THR A 233 5.06 14.44 11.32
N PRO A 234 4.05 14.70 12.16
CA PRO A 234 4.24 14.79 13.61
C PRO A 234 4.91 13.55 14.21
N PHE A 235 4.57 12.36 13.71
CA PHE A 235 5.20 11.11 14.13
C PHE A 235 6.69 11.08 13.73
N MET A 236 7.04 11.44 12.52
CA MET A 236 8.45 11.52 12.09
C MET A 236 9.23 12.53 12.92
N LYS A 237 8.68 13.73 13.17
CA LYS A 237 9.31 14.75 14.02
C LYS A 237 9.52 14.26 15.46
N TRP A 238 8.59 13.49 16.01
CA TRP A 238 8.72 12.86 17.32
C TRP A 238 9.87 11.84 17.34
N ALA A 239 9.97 10.98 16.33
CA ALA A 239 10.99 9.96 16.20
C ALA A 239 12.39 10.56 15.99
N GLN A 240 12.53 11.57 15.13
CA GLN A 240 13.79 12.27 14.87
C GLN A 240 14.38 12.92 16.12
N ARG A 241 13.53 13.53 16.98
CA ARG A 241 13.99 14.10 18.26
C ARG A 241 14.57 13.05 19.22
N ARG A 242 14.33 11.75 18.99
CA ARG A 242 14.84 10.61 19.76
C ARG A 242 15.98 9.87 19.07
N GLY A 243 16.52 10.45 17.98
CA GLY A 243 17.63 9.89 17.24
C GLY A 243 17.27 8.70 16.34
N ALA A 244 15.98 8.53 16.00
CA ALA A 244 15.55 7.53 15.04
C ALA A 244 15.77 7.99 13.59
N VAL A 245 16.04 7.04 12.70
CA VAL A 245 15.93 7.27 11.26
C VAL A 245 14.46 7.20 10.85
N THR A 246 14.03 8.07 9.94
CA THR A 246 12.59 8.17 9.58
C THR A 246 12.38 8.15 8.08
N ALA A 247 11.27 7.56 7.65
CA ALA A 247 10.76 7.65 6.29
C ALA A 247 9.24 7.76 6.29
N ASP A 248 8.69 8.33 5.22
CA ASP A 248 7.25 8.40 4.97
C ASP A 248 6.81 7.42 3.88
N GLY A 249 5.51 7.28 3.67
CA GLY A 249 4.90 6.30 2.77
C GLY A 249 4.97 6.63 1.27
N LEU A 250 5.76 7.61 0.84
CA LEU A 250 5.86 7.93 -0.59
C LEU A 250 6.46 6.78 -1.40
N GLY A 251 7.52 6.15 -0.88
CA GLY A 251 8.09 4.97 -1.50
C GLY A 251 7.09 3.82 -1.59
N MET A 252 6.35 3.54 -0.50
CA MET A 252 5.25 2.56 -0.51
C MET A 252 4.21 2.87 -1.60
N LEU A 253 3.85 4.14 -1.79
CA LEU A 253 2.89 4.54 -2.85
C LEU A 253 3.40 4.14 -4.23
N VAL A 254 4.67 4.33 -4.52
CA VAL A 254 5.26 4.00 -5.83
C VAL A 254 5.45 2.50 -5.98
N GLU A 255 5.95 1.82 -4.96
CA GLU A 255 6.20 0.37 -4.99
C GLU A 255 4.92 -0.45 -5.11
N GLN A 256 3.80 -0.08 -4.42
CA GLN A 256 2.52 -0.77 -4.60
C GLN A 256 1.97 -0.59 -6.02
N ALA A 257 2.20 0.58 -6.64
CA ALA A 257 1.83 0.80 -8.03
C ALA A 257 2.70 0.00 -9.00
N ALA A 258 4.00 -0.16 -8.70
CA ALA A 258 4.90 -1.02 -9.47
C ALA A 258 4.48 -2.49 -9.42
N GLU A 259 4.04 -2.98 -8.25
CA GLU A 259 3.49 -4.32 -8.12
C GLU A 259 2.18 -4.49 -8.92
N SER A 260 1.25 -3.52 -8.85
CA SER A 260 0.04 -3.53 -9.68
C SER A 260 0.36 -3.52 -11.17
N PHE A 261 1.32 -2.70 -11.58
CA PHE A 261 1.81 -2.66 -12.96
C PHE A 261 2.38 -4.02 -13.39
N TYR A 262 3.18 -4.65 -12.54
CA TYR A 262 3.71 -6.00 -12.80
C TYR A 262 2.61 -7.06 -12.93
N LEU A 263 1.60 -7.03 -12.07
CA LEU A 263 0.44 -7.94 -12.17
C LEU A 263 -0.26 -7.82 -13.52
N TRP A 264 -0.41 -6.60 -14.04
CA TRP A 264 -1.10 -6.33 -15.30
C TRP A 264 -0.24 -6.58 -16.54
N ARG A 265 1.05 -6.21 -16.49
CA ARG A 265 1.90 -6.15 -17.67
C ARG A 265 2.98 -7.22 -17.72
N GLN A 266 3.20 -7.95 -16.61
CA GLN A 266 4.28 -8.93 -16.45
C GLN A 266 5.68 -8.33 -16.71
N VAL A 267 5.82 -7.02 -16.53
CA VAL A 267 7.07 -6.26 -16.63
C VAL A 267 7.25 -5.48 -15.33
N LYS A 268 8.38 -5.67 -14.65
CA LYS A 268 8.68 -4.97 -13.40
C LYS A 268 9.34 -3.63 -13.71
N PRO A 269 8.69 -2.49 -13.42
CA PRO A 269 9.28 -1.18 -13.67
C PRO A 269 10.36 -0.83 -12.64
N GLN A 270 11.28 0.06 -12.99
CA GLN A 270 12.20 0.67 -12.03
C GLN A 270 11.50 1.80 -11.29
N THR A 271 11.66 1.85 -9.97
CA THR A 271 10.87 2.75 -9.11
C THR A 271 11.65 3.98 -8.63
N ALA A 272 12.98 3.90 -8.50
CA ALA A 272 13.80 4.94 -7.89
C ALA A 272 13.59 6.34 -8.49
N ALA A 273 13.70 6.48 -9.82
CA ALA A 273 13.50 7.76 -10.50
C ALA A 273 12.06 8.29 -10.35
N VAL A 274 11.08 7.40 -10.26
CA VAL A 274 9.68 7.78 -10.06
C VAL A 274 9.46 8.26 -8.63
N ILE A 275 10.07 7.62 -7.62
CA ILE A 275 10.03 8.07 -6.22
C ILE A 275 10.62 9.47 -6.10
N GLU A 276 11.80 9.72 -6.70
CA GLU A 276 12.45 11.02 -6.72
C GLU A 276 11.56 12.10 -7.37
N ALA A 277 10.99 11.80 -8.55
CA ALA A 277 10.10 12.71 -9.25
C ALA A 277 8.82 13.02 -8.44
N GLN A 278 8.24 12.00 -7.78
CA GLN A 278 7.07 12.21 -6.92
C GLN A 278 7.43 13.03 -5.67
N ARG A 279 8.63 12.85 -5.10
CA ARG A 279 9.13 13.64 -3.97
C ARG A 279 9.31 15.11 -4.36
N ALA A 280 9.89 15.38 -5.51
CA ALA A 280 10.11 16.73 -6.01
C ALA A 280 8.79 17.48 -6.34
N ALA A 281 7.69 16.74 -6.54
CA ALA A 281 6.37 17.29 -6.86
C ALA A 281 5.45 17.45 -5.62
N LEU A 282 5.92 17.16 -4.39
CA LEU A 282 5.19 17.43 -3.14
C LEU A 282 5.34 18.87 -2.71
#